data_a141fe95876af95422d2c040526537e9
#
_entry.id   a141fe95876af95422d2c040526537e9
#
_cell.length_a   1.000
_cell.length_b   1.000
_cell.length_c   1.000
_cell.angle_alpha   90.00
_cell.angle_beta   90.00
_cell.angle_gamma   90.00
#
_symmetry.space_group_name_H-M   'P 1'
#
loop_
_entity.id
_entity.type
_entity.pdbx_description
1 polymer ?
#
loop_
_entity_poly.entity_id
_entity_poly.type
_entity_poly.pdbx_seq_one_letter_code
_entity_poly.pdbx_strand_id
1 'polypeptide(L)'
;MKVSDILRVKGDSPLFTIDPSESLSHAVNTMATKDMGSLLVMEHCNLVGLLTFREVILALHRHGGALGDAKVSSAMDDHPLTCTPDHEIDQVRHMMVESHSRYIPVVENGKLKGVISFYDVAKAVLDSHNFENKMLKAYIRDWPSEEAGAQALPAKG
;
A
#
# COMPACT_ATOMS: atom_id res chain seq x y z
N MET A 1 -7.67 12.70 -4.72
CA MET A 1 -8.02 11.31 -4.38
C MET A 1 -7.58 11.01 -2.95
N LYS A 2 -8.49 10.51 -2.17
CA LYS A 2 -8.25 10.19 -0.76
C LYS A 2 -8.05 8.69 -0.56
N VAL A 3 -7.50 8.33 0.59
CA VAL A 3 -7.37 6.93 1.02
C VAL A 3 -8.72 6.21 0.98
N SER A 4 -9.80 6.88 1.40
CA SER A 4 -11.16 6.32 1.34
C SER A 4 -11.58 5.89 -0.07
N ASP A 5 -11.11 6.56 -1.10
CA ASP A 5 -11.42 6.20 -2.48
C ASP A 5 -10.77 4.87 -2.87
N ILE A 6 -9.52 4.66 -2.45
CA ILE A 6 -8.82 3.38 -2.66
C ILE A 6 -9.52 2.26 -1.90
N LEU A 7 -9.88 2.49 -0.64
CA LEU A 7 -10.57 1.47 0.17
C LEU A 7 -11.91 1.08 -0.47
N ARG A 8 -12.62 2.03 -1.05
CA ARG A 8 -13.87 1.77 -1.76
C ARG A 8 -13.66 0.88 -2.98
N VAL A 9 -12.62 1.13 -3.76
CA VAL A 9 -12.26 0.33 -4.94
C VAL A 9 -11.84 -1.09 -4.54
N LYS A 10 -11.09 -1.22 -3.44
CA LYS A 10 -10.69 -2.54 -2.91
C LYS A 10 -11.90 -3.34 -2.42
N GLY A 11 -12.98 -2.66 -2.05
CA GLY A 11 -14.21 -3.30 -1.59
C GLY A 11 -14.04 -4.05 -0.28
N ASP A 12 -14.87 -5.07 -0.08
CA ASP A 12 -14.90 -5.88 1.14
C ASP A 12 -13.81 -6.97 1.13
N SER A 13 -12.63 -6.66 0.59
CA SER A 13 -11.50 -7.59 0.66
C SER A 13 -11.19 -7.94 2.11
N PRO A 14 -11.08 -9.23 2.47
CA PRO A 14 -10.84 -9.60 3.85
C PRO A 14 -9.51 -9.04 4.35
N LEU A 15 -9.54 -8.46 5.55
CA LEU A 15 -8.32 -8.07 6.24
C LEU A 15 -7.69 -9.31 6.85
N PHE A 16 -6.41 -9.52 6.56
CA PHE A 16 -5.68 -10.63 7.13
C PHE A 16 -4.95 -10.17 8.38
N THR A 17 -5.38 -10.73 9.50
CA THR A 17 -4.88 -10.39 10.82
C THR A 17 -4.26 -11.59 11.49
N ILE A 18 -3.41 -11.33 12.48
CA ILE A 18 -2.80 -12.36 13.29
C ILE A 18 -2.66 -11.86 14.71
N ASP A 19 -2.73 -12.77 15.67
CA ASP A 19 -2.51 -12.46 17.08
C ASP A 19 -1.01 -12.36 17.38
N PRO A 20 -0.58 -11.42 18.23
CA PRO A 20 0.84 -11.28 18.56
C PRO A 20 1.44 -12.51 19.26
N SER A 21 0.63 -13.35 19.89
CA SER A 21 1.08 -14.57 20.54
C SER A 21 1.30 -15.75 19.60
N GLU A 22 0.82 -15.65 18.35
CA GLU A 22 1.03 -16.66 17.34
C GLU A 22 2.52 -16.80 16.98
N SER A 23 2.91 -17.99 16.50
CA SER A 23 4.27 -18.22 16.04
C SER A 23 4.57 -17.46 14.76
N LEU A 24 5.81 -17.01 14.64
CA LEU A 24 6.27 -16.37 13.42
C LEU A 24 6.25 -17.35 12.24
N SER A 25 6.49 -18.65 12.49
CA SER A 25 6.37 -19.69 11.49
C SER A 25 4.94 -19.80 10.95
N HIS A 26 3.93 -19.68 11.81
CA HIS A 26 2.54 -19.68 11.38
C HIS A 26 2.23 -18.47 10.50
N ALA A 27 2.73 -17.29 10.89
CA ALA A 27 2.58 -16.07 10.10
C ALA A 27 3.20 -16.22 8.70
N VAL A 28 4.42 -16.76 8.62
CA VAL A 28 5.10 -17.00 7.34
C VAL A 28 4.30 -17.96 6.46
N ASN A 29 3.78 -19.05 7.05
CA ASN A 29 2.94 -19.99 6.32
C ASN A 29 1.68 -19.30 5.76
N THR A 30 1.03 -18.48 6.56
CA THR A 30 -0.16 -17.72 6.13
C THR A 30 0.17 -16.76 5.00
N MET A 31 1.27 -15.99 5.12
CA MET A 31 1.71 -15.06 4.08
C MET A 31 2.04 -15.77 2.77
N ALA A 32 2.73 -16.91 2.86
CA ALA A 32 3.12 -17.68 1.70
C ALA A 32 1.94 -18.35 0.99
N THR A 33 1.03 -18.98 1.75
CA THR A 33 -0.11 -19.71 1.16
C THR A 33 -1.17 -18.77 0.61
N LYS A 34 -1.32 -17.58 1.18
CA LYS A 34 -2.32 -16.59 0.75
C LYS A 34 -1.71 -15.51 -0.15
N ASP A 35 -0.44 -15.63 -0.49
CA ASP A 35 0.29 -14.66 -1.32
C ASP A 35 0.15 -13.23 -0.82
N MET A 36 0.49 -13.03 0.44
CA MET A 36 0.33 -11.74 1.11
C MET A 36 1.66 -11.18 1.58
N GLY A 37 1.85 -9.88 1.39
CA GLY A 37 3.06 -9.17 1.80
C GLY A 37 3.02 -8.62 3.23
N SER A 38 1.87 -8.64 3.88
CA SER A 38 1.72 -8.10 5.23
C SER A 38 0.61 -8.79 6.00
N LEU A 39 0.74 -8.79 7.32
CA LEU A 39 -0.32 -9.16 8.26
C LEU A 39 -0.49 -8.05 9.29
N LEU A 40 -1.74 -7.70 9.55
CA LEU A 40 -2.08 -6.76 10.61
C LEU A 40 -2.12 -7.52 11.94
N VAL A 41 -1.31 -7.07 12.90
CA VAL A 41 -1.24 -7.73 14.21
C VAL A 41 -2.27 -7.10 15.13
N MET A 42 -3.24 -7.87 15.53
CA MET A 42 -4.40 -7.42 16.31
C MET A 42 -4.46 -8.13 17.65
N GLU A 43 -4.73 -7.35 18.68
CA GLU A 43 -4.98 -7.86 20.04
C GLU A 43 -6.20 -7.16 20.63
N HIS A 44 -7.19 -7.92 21.05
CA HIS A 44 -8.45 -7.38 21.62
C HIS A 44 -9.08 -6.29 20.72
N CYS A 45 -9.17 -6.57 19.43
CA CYS A 45 -9.71 -5.65 18.42
C CYS A 45 -8.91 -4.36 18.20
N ASN A 46 -7.69 -4.28 18.75
CA ASN A 46 -6.80 -3.13 18.57
C ASN A 46 -5.61 -3.51 17.68
N LEU A 47 -5.23 -2.62 16.79
CA LEU A 47 -4.01 -2.77 16.02
C LEU A 47 -2.80 -2.56 16.95
N VAL A 48 -1.99 -3.60 17.12
CA VAL A 48 -0.78 -3.53 17.97
C VAL A 48 0.51 -3.62 17.17
N GLY A 49 0.44 -3.97 15.91
CA GLY A 49 1.64 -4.03 15.07
C GLY A 49 1.35 -4.36 13.62
N LEU A 50 2.41 -4.35 12.84
CA LEU A 50 2.40 -4.73 11.43
C LEU A 50 3.55 -5.70 11.17
N LEU A 51 3.26 -6.80 10.52
CA LEU A 51 4.26 -7.78 10.11
C LEU A 51 4.33 -7.80 8.59
N THR A 52 5.50 -7.49 8.05
CA THR A 52 5.74 -7.53 6.61
C THR A 52 6.92 -8.45 6.30
N PHE A 53 7.21 -8.66 5.03
CA PHE A 53 8.41 -9.38 4.58
C PHE A 53 9.67 -8.84 5.23
N ARG A 54 9.75 -7.52 5.45
CA ARG A 54 10.90 -6.89 6.06
C ARG A 54 11.14 -7.42 7.47
N GLU A 55 10.09 -7.46 8.29
CA GLU A 55 10.19 -7.94 9.68
C GLU A 55 10.55 -9.41 9.74
N VAL A 56 10.02 -10.21 8.82
CA VAL A 56 10.35 -11.63 8.70
C VAL A 56 11.82 -11.81 8.33
N ILE A 57 12.32 -11.08 7.35
CA ILE A 57 13.72 -11.14 6.94
C ILE A 57 14.65 -10.71 8.07
N LEU A 58 14.31 -9.63 8.78
CA LEU A 58 15.08 -9.18 9.93
C LEU A 58 15.11 -10.22 11.05
N ALA A 59 13.98 -10.88 11.29
CA ALA A 59 13.90 -11.96 12.29
C ALA A 59 14.77 -13.15 11.89
N LEU A 60 14.71 -13.57 10.64
CA LEU A 60 15.58 -14.63 10.12
C LEU A 60 17.06 -14.30 10.30
N HIS A 61 17.44 -13.08 10.00
CA HIS A 61 18.81 -12.61 10.17
C HIS A 61 19.25 -12.67 11.64
N ARG A 62 18.41 -12.21 12.57
CA ARG A 62 18.71 -12.25 14.00
C ARG A 62 18.81 -13.66 14.56
N HIS A 63 18.07 -14.61 13.99
CA HIS A 63 18.01 -16.00 14.44
C HIS A 63 18.88 -16.94 13.63
N GLY A 64 19.81 -16.42 12.83
CA GLY A 64 20.77 -17.25 12.08
C GLY A 64 20.15 -18.06 10.94
N GLY A 65 19.04 -17.62 10.38
CA GLY A 65 18.40 -18.26 9.24
C GLY A 65 17.22 -19.19 9.58
N ALA A 66 16.87 -19.31 10.86
CA ALA A 66 15.74 -20.11 11.31
C ALA A 66 14.80 -19.27 12.19
N LEU A 67 13.49 -19.53 12.11
CA LEU A 67 12.52 -18.81 12.93
C LEU A 67 12.40 -19.38 14.34
N GLY A 68 12.61 -20.69 14.50
CA GLY A 68 12.52 -21.35 15.80
C GLY A 68 11.16 -21.15 16.46
N ASP A 69 11.17 -20.83 17.74
CA ASP A 69 9.99 -20.57 18.54
C ASP A 69 9.59 -19.08 18.60
N ALA A 70 10.15 -18.26 17.69
CA ALA A 70 9.87 -16.83 17.68
C ALA A 70 8.38 -16.56 17.50
N LYS A 71 7.86 -15.61 18.25
CA LYS A 71 6.49 -15.15 18.15
C LYS A 71 6.38 -13.91 17.28
N VAL A 72 5.19 -13.67 16.74
CA VAL A 72 4.88 -12.48 15.95
C VAL A 72 5.24 -11.22 16.74
N SER A 73 4.91 -11.17 18.03
CA SER A 73 5.21 -10.02 18.90
C SER A 73 6.69 -9.66 18.96
N SER A 74 7.60 -10.62 18.77
CA SER A 74 9.04 -10.36 18.81
C SER A 74 9.60 -9.80 17.50
N ALA A 75 8.88 -9.94 16.41
CA ALA A 75 9.32 -9.56 15.06
C ALA A 75 8.55 -8.37 14.48
N MET A 76 7.30 -8.19 14.86
CA MET A 76 6.44 -7.14 14.31
C MET A 76 7.00 -5.74 14.53
N ASP A 77 6.67 -4.83 13.62
CA ASP A 77 6.78 -3.40 13.88
C ASP A 77 5.64 -3.00 14.84
N ASP A 78 5.97 -2.62 16.06
CA ASP A 78 5.00 -2.28 17.11
C ASP A 78 4.58 -0.80 17.09
N HIS A 79 5.16 0.01 16.22
CA HIS A 79 4.81 1.41 15.99
C HIS A 79 4.71 1.70 14.50
N PRO A 80 3.83 0.98 13.77
CA PRO A 80 3.71 1.22 12.34
C PRO A 80 3.14 2.59 12.05
N LEU A 81 3.59 3.19 10.95
CA LEU A 81 2.93 4.37 10.43
C LEU A 81 1.49 4.02 10.08
N THR A 82 0.57 4.90 10.43
CA THR A 82 -0.83 4.77 10.09
C THR A 82 -1.30 6.01 9.33
N CYS A 83 -2.38 5.85 8.61
CA CYS A 83 -3.08 6.97 7.98
C CYS A 83 -4.58 6.88 8.28
N THR A 84 -5.30 7.92 7.94
CA THR A 84 -6.75 7.96 8.05
C THR A 84 -7.40 7.90 6.68
N PRO A 85 -8.68 7.56 6.58
CA PRO A 85 -9.40 7.60 5.30
C PRO A 85 -9.39 8.97 4.61
N ASP A 86 -9.23 10.05 5.38
CA ASP A 86 -9.23 11.42 4.88
C ASP A 86 -7.89 11.90 4.34
N HIS A 87 -6.81 11.16 4.55
CA HIS A 87 -5.51 11.53 3.98
C HIS A 87 -5.58 11.55 2.45
N GLU A 88 -4.91 12.54 1.86
CA GLU A 88 -4.71 12.57 0.42
C GLU A 88 -3.69 11.51 0.01
N ILE A 89 -3.87 10.93 -1.15
CA ILE A 89 -2.96 9.88 -1.66
C ILE A 89 -1.54 10.40 -1.81
N ASP A 90 -1.37 11.67 -2.19
CA ASP A 90 -0.03 12.26 -2.27
C ASP A 90 0.67 12.31 -0.91
N GLN A 91 -0.07 12.56 0.16
CA GLN A 91 0.49 12.53 1.51
C GLN A 91 0.96 11.11 1.88
N VAL A 92 0.12 10.11 1.60
CA VAL A 92 0.45 8.70 1.87
C VAL A 92 1.66 8.28 1.04
N ARG A 93 1.73 8.69 -0.22
CA ARG A 93 2.87 8.43 -1.10
C ARG A 93 4.16 8.98 -0.49
N HIS A 94 4.16 10.22 -0.01
CA HIS A 94 5.30 10.82 0.66
C HIS A 94 5.70 10.04 1.91
N MET A 95 4.73 9.68 2.74
CA MET A 95 4.97 8.87 3.94
C MET A 95 5.65 7.55 3.59
N MET A 96 5.18 6.86 2.56
CA MET A 96 5.76 5.58 2.11
C MET A 96 7.19 5.74 1.61
N VAL A 97 7.45 6.77 0.82
CA VAL A 97 8.79 7.03 0.25
C VAL A 97 9.78 7.39 1.35
N GLU A 98 9.40 8.28 2.26
CA GLU A 98 10.30 8.74 3.33
C GLU A 98 10.61 7.62 4.34
N SER A 99 9.62 6.80 4.67
CA SER A 99 9.78 5.73 5.66
C SER A 99 10.20 4.40 5.06
N HIS A 100 10.28 4.28 3.74
CA HIS A 100 10.47 3.02 3.01
C HIS A 100 9.41 1.97 3.36
N SER A 101 8.22 2.40 3.75
CA SER A 101 7.11 1.51 4.09
C SER A 101 6.35 1.11 2.85
N ARG A 102 6.07 -0.18 2.72
CA ARG A 102 5.28 -0.73 1.60
C ARG A 102 3.80 -0.90 1.95
N TYR A 103 3.47 -0.84 3.22
CA TYR A 103 2.12 -1.03 3.75
C TYR A 103 1.87 -0.04 4.87
N ILE A 104 0.73 0.62 4.83
CA ILE A 104 0.32 1.55 5.89
C ILE A 104 -1.11 1.19 6.31
N PRO A 105 -1.32 0.80 7.57
CA PRO A 105 -2.67 0.58 8.09
C PRO A 105 -3.50 1.86 8.09
N VAL A 106 -4.76 1.73 7.77
CA VAL A 106 -5.73 2.83 7.80
C VAL A 106 -6.55 2.70 9.07
N VAL A 107 -6.48 3.71 9.92
CA VAL A 107 -7.14 3.73 11.23
C VAL A 107 -7.99 5.00 11.34
N GLU A 108 -9.19 4.86 11.87
CA GLU A 108 -10.09 5.99 12.12
C GLU A 108 -10.77 5.78 13.48
N ASN A 109 -10.65 6.78 14.35
CA ASN A 109 -11.21 6.74 15.70
C ASN A 109 -10.80 5.47 16.49
N GLY A 110 -9.53 5.07 16.38
CA GLY A 110 -9.01 3.88 17.02
C GLY A 110 -9.40 2.55 16.39
N LYS A 111 -10.14 2.57 15.29
CA LYS A 111 -10.60 1.35 14.60
C LYS A 111 -9.86 1.16 13.29
N LEU A 112 -9.42 -0.06 13.06
CA LEU A 112 -8.81 -0.47 11.80
C LEU A 112 -9.85 -0.47 10.68
N LYS A 113 -9.56 0.26 9.59
CA LYS A 113 -10.42 0.35 8.40
C LYS A 113 -9.89 -0.45 7.22
N GLY A 114 -8.60 -0.66 7.15
CA GLY A 114 -7.98 -1.36 6.05
C GLY A 114 -6.47 -1.21 6.07
N VAL A 115 -5.85 -1.58 4.97
CA VAL A 115 -4.42 -1.39 4.73
C VAL A 115 -4.21 -0.88 3.32
N ILE A 116 -3.33 0.10 3.16
CA ILE A 116 -2.92 0.63 1.86
C ILE A 116 -1.52 0.12 1.56
N SER A 117 -1.36 -0.50 0.40
CA SER A 117 -0.07 -0.95 -0.08
C SER A 117 0.56 0.08 -1.03
N PHE A 118 1.87 -0.01 -1.19
CA PHE A 118 2.57 0.77 -2.21
C PHE A 118 2.02 0.49 -3.61
N TYR A 119 1.62 -0.76 -3.87
CA TYR A 119 0.95 -1.13 -5.11
C TYR A 119 -0.35 -0.36 -5.32
N ASP A 120 -1.19 -0.24 -4.28
CA ASP A 120 -2.46 0.50 -4.35
C ASP A 120 -2.22 1.97 -4.71
N VAL A 121 -1.22 2.58 -4.10
CA VAL A 121 -0.86 3.98 -4.36
C VAL A 121 -0.31 4.14 -5.77
N ALA A 122 0.58 3.26 -6.19
CA ALA A 122 1.16 3.30 -7.54
C ALA A 122 0.06 3.15 -8.61
N LYS A 123 -0.86 2.21 -8.42
CA LYS A 123 -1.98 2.01 -9.32
C LYS A 123 -2.88 3.26 -9.40
N ALA A 124 -3.21 3.86 -8.26
CA ALA A 124 -4.03 5.07 -8.21
C ALA A 124 -3.37 6.24 -8.96
N VAL A 125 -2.06 6.42 -8.76
CA VAL A 125 -1.29 7.47 -9.45
C VAL A 125 -1.26 7.22 -10.96
N LEU A 126 -0.99 5.97 -11.38
CA LEU A 126 -0.98 5.61 -12.81
C LEU A 126 -2.35 5.79 -13.45
N ASP A 127 -3.41 5.39 -12.79
CA ASP A 127 -4.78 5.54 -13.30
C ASP A 127 -5.14 7.03 -13.44
N SER A 128 -4.75 7.87 -12.50
CA SER A 128 -4.92 9.32 -12.58
C SER A 128 -4.16 9.92 -13.76
N HIS A 129 -2.90 9.56 -13.95
CA HIS A 129 -2.10 10.02 -15.09
C HIS A 129 -2.69 9.56 -16.42
N ASN A 130 -3.14 8.32 -16.52
CA ASN A 130 -3.79 7.80 -17.71
C ASN A 130 -5.07 8.58 -18.05
N PHE A 131 -5.86 8.91 -17.06
CA PHE A 131 -7.07 9.72 -17.22
C PHE A 131 -6.72 11.13 -17.75
N GLU A 132 -5.75 11.79 -17.13
CA GLU A 132 -5.28 13.11 -17.55
C GLU A 132 -4.76 13.08 -18.99
N ASN A 133 -3.97 12.05 -19.35
CA ASN A 133 -3.47 11.87 -20.71
C ASN A 133 -4.59 11.68 -21.71
N LYS A 134 -5.61 10.89 -21.39
CA LYS A 134 -6.78 10.71 -22.26
C LYS A 134 -7.54 12.02 -22.47
N MET A 135 -7.73 12.79 -21.40
CA MET A 135 -8.38 14.10 -21.47
C MET A 135 -7.59 15.06 -22.33
N LEU A 136 -6.28 15.11 -22.16
CA LEU A 136 -5.39 15.97 -22.94
C LEU A 136 -5.41 15.57 -24.42
N LYS A 137 -5.33 14.27 -24.74
CA LYS A 137 -5.40 13.77 -26.10
C LYS A 137 -6.74 14.12 -26.77
N ALA A 138 -7.84 14.00 -26.05
CA ALA A 138 -9.17 14.38 -26.54
C ALA A 138 -9.22 15.87 -26.85
N TYR A 139 -8.67 16.72 -25.96
CA TYR A 139 -8.59 18.16 -26.15
C TYR A 139 -7.79 18.52 -27.40
N ILE A 140 -6.63 17.90 -27.62
CA ILE A 140 -5.78 18.13 -28.79
C ILE A 140 -6.50 17.66 -30.06
N ARG A 141 -7.15 16.51 -30.03
CA ARG A 141 -7.89 15.97 -31.18
C ARG A 141 -9.01 16.91 -31.63
N ASP A 142 -9.70 17.53 -30.68
CA ASP A 142 -10.82 18.42 -30.96
C ASP A 142 -10.40 19.89 -31.16
N TRP A 143 -9.09 20.15 -31.25
CA TRP A 143 -8.55 21.49 -31.50
C TRP A 143 -8.89 21.97 -32.92
N PRO A 144 -9.18 23.27 -33.10
CA PRO A 144 -9.48 23.81 -34.42
C PRO A 144 -8.39 23.50 -35.45
N SER A 145 -8.82 23.10 -36.65
CA SER A 145 -7.91 22.63 -37.69
C SER A 145 -6.88 23.68 -38.18
N GLU A 146 -7.19 24.96 -38.08
CA GLU A 146 -6.27 26.03 -38.44
C GLU A 146 -5.04 26.05 -37.52
N GLU A 147 -5.22 25.83 -36.24
CA GLU A 147 -4.11 25.77 -35.30
C GLU A 147 -3.37 24.44 -35.38
N ALA A 148 -4.08 23.36 -35.63
CA ALA A 148 -3.48 22.05 -35.85
C ALA A 148 -2.55 22.05 -37.08
N GLY A 149 -2.94 22.77 -38.14
CA GLY A 149 -2.11 22.95 -39.32
C GLY A 149 -0.85 23.75 -39.03
N ALA A 150 -0.93 24.77 -38.19
CA ALA A 150 0.22 25.61 -37.80
C ALA A 150 1.20 24.86 -36.89
N GLN A 151 0.74 23.83 -36.20
CA GLN A 151 1.57 23.06 -35.28
C GLN A 151 2.19 21.80 -35.90
N ALA A 152 1.90 21.53 -37.15
CA ALA A 152 2.54 20.46 -37.89
C ALA A 152 3.99 20.87 -38.21
N LEU A 153 4.83 20.80 -37.19
CA LEU A 153 6.28 20.94 -37.36
C LEU A 153 6.78 19.72 -38.11
N PRO A 154 7.63 19.90 -39.12
CA PRO A 154 8.25 18.77 -39.78
C PRO A 154 9.02 17.96 -38.74
N ALA A 155 8.75 16.66 -38.72
CA ALA A 155 9.51 15.76 -37.89
C ALA A 155 10.98 15.85 -38.29
N LYS A 156 11.79 16.38 -37.39
CA LYS A 156 13.23 16.25 -37.52
C LYS A 156 13.59 14.84 -37.08
N GLY A 157 13.96 14.06 -38.06
CA GLY A 157 14.50 12.73 -37.79
C GLY A 157 15.75 12.77 -36.95
#